data_480f7cd66395299faa61f4c8168ac12f
#
_entry.id   480f7cd66395299faa61f4c8168ac12f
#
_cell.length_a   1.000
_cell.length_b   1.000
_cell.length_c   1.000
_cell.angle_alpha   90.00
_cell.angle_beta   90.00
_cell.angle_gamma   90.00
#
_symmetry.space_group_name_H-M   'P 1'
#
loop_
_entity.id
_entity.type
_entity.pdbx_description
1 polymer ?
#
loop_
_entity_poly.entity_id
_entity_poly.type
_entity_poly.pdbx_seq_one_letter_code
_entity_poly.pdbx_strand_id
1 'polypeptide(L)'
;MNKAVVQDKLIKVVLVQEYEDSDEVDTESPWALDLGNDQYQLKNFPFFFYGLSYDDIFEAKPSTEYEDDPRPYFTRVIEKSGHRTVRIFLKNSIQDSDEARQLLDRLKAVNCGYEGNGRTFFVVNIQPHCDFEAAINLIENSTEVEMWAMADPVDEDTN
;
A
#
# COMPACT_ATOMS: atom_id res chain seq x y z
N MET A 1 -7.49 -37.42 4.91
CA MET A 1 -6.36 -36.59 5.34
C MET A 1 -6.87 -35.19 5.66
N ASN A 2 -6.91 -34.87 6.94
CA ASN A 2 -7.33 -33.55 7.35
C ASN A 2 -6.22 -32.56 6.99
N LYS A 3 -6.49 -31.72 5.98
CA LYS A 3 -5.67 -30.53 5.83
C LYS A 3 -5.77 -29.77 7.15
N ALA A 4 -4.65 -29.62 7.85
CA ALA A 4 -4.59 -28.72 8.96
C ALA A 4 -5.16 -27.38 8.47
N VAL A 5 -6.24 -26.93 9.10
CA VAL A 5 -6.73 -25.58 8.87
C VAL A 5 -5.59 -24.68 9.33
N VAL A 6 -4.82 -24.17 8.39
CA VAL A 6 -3.85 -23.12 8.68
C VAL A 6 -4.69 -21.95 9.13
N GLN A 7 -4.73 -21.71 10.43
CA GLN A 7 -5.35 -20.49 10.93
C GLN A 7 -4.58 -19.33 10.31
N ASP A 8 -5.30 -18.50 9.59
CA ASP A 8 -4.76 -17.29 9.03
C ASP A 8 -4.20 -16.42 10.15
N LYS A 9 -2.87 -16.42 10.27
CA LYS A 9 -2.18 -15.69 11.32
C LYS A 9 -1.71 -14.36 10.77
N LEU A 10 -2.37 -13.29 11.22
CA LEU A 10 -1.94 -11.93 10.94
C LEU A 10 -0.86 -11.50 11.94
N ILE A 11 0.23 -11.00 11.41
CA ILE A 11 1.32 -10.44 12.21
C ILE A 11 1.70 -9.06 11.70
N LYS A 12 2.37 -8.28 12.56
CA LYS A 12 2.97 -7.01 12.14
C LYS A 12 4.34 -7.27 11.52
N VAL A 13 4.54 -6.75 10.31
CA VAL A 13 5.86 -6.74 9.65
C VAL A 13 6.39 -5.31 9.65
N VAL A 14 7.66 -5.13 9.32
CA VAL A 14 8.28 -3.79 9.25
C VAL A 14 8.72 -3.50 7.82
N LEU A 15 8.27 -2.35 7.31
CA LEU A 15 8.68 -1.81 6.03
C LEU A 15 9.49 -0.54 6.30
N VAL A 16 10.71 -0.47 5.78
CA VAL A 16 11.57 0.70 5.91
C VAL A 16 11.81 1.29 4.54
N GLN A 17 11.35 2.52 4.32
CA GLN A 17 11.58 3.25 3.08
C GLN A 17 12.77 4.17 3.24
N GLU A 18 13.82 3.89 2.48
CA GLU A 18 15.01 4.73 2.39
C GLU A 18 14.89 5.66 1.19
N TYR A 19 15.53 6.83 1.27
CA TYR A 19 15.55 7.83 0.21
C TYR A 19 16.99 8.14 -0.19
N GLU A 20 17.26 8.20 -1.51
CA GLU A 20 18.62 8.41 -2.04
C GLU A 20 19.26 9.72 -1.57
N ASP A 21 18.46 10.77 -1.43
CA ASP A 21 18.94 12.13 -1.16
C ASP A 21 18.84 12.54 0.31
N SER A 22 18.52 11.62 1.21
CA SER A 22 18.29 11.93 2.61
C SER A 22 18.72 10.78 3.51
N ASP A 23 19.20 11.11 4.70
CA ASP A 23 19.47 10.13 5.77
C ASP A 23 18.17 9.76 6.52
N GLU A 24 17.07 10.43 6.21
CA GLU A 24 15.77 10.13 6.82
C GLU A 24 15.17 8.87 6.22
N VAL A 25 14.48 8.11 7.05
CA VAL A 25 13.73 6.92 6.63
C VAL A 25 12.30 7.02 7.14
N ASP A 26 11.37 6.49 6.36
CA ASP A 26 10.01 6.27 6.83
C ASP A 26 9.81 4.81 7.16
N THR A 27 9.24 4.54 8.30
CA THR A 27 8.99 3.18 8.79
C THR A 27 7.51 3.00 9.05
N GLU A 28 6.95 1.91 8.55
CA GLU A 28 5.58 1.52 8.85
C GLU A 28 5.52 0.04 9.19
N SER A 29 4.52 -0.33 9.98
CA SER A 29 4.35 -1.71 10.42
C SER A 29 2.93 -2.20 10.11
N PRO A 30 2.69 -2.61 8.87
CA PRO A 30 1.38 -3.10 8.47
C PRO A 30 1.14 -4.54 8.92
N TRP A 31 -0.12 -4.94 8.87
CA TRP A 31 -0.51 -6.32 9.04
C TRP A 31 -0.21 -7.13 7.78
N ALA A 32 0.28 -8.34 7.97
CA ALA A 32 0.50 -9.30 6.90
C ALA A 32 0.11 -10.70 7.37
N LEU A 33 -0.34 -11.50 6.41
CA LEU A 33 -0.66 -12.90 6.64
C LEU A 33 0.62 -13.73 6.58
N ASP A 34 0.90 -14.48 7.63
CA ASP A 34 2.06 -15.37 7.67
C ASP A 34 1.78 -16.63 6.81
N LEU A 35 2.51 -16.79 5.72
CA LEU A 35 2.36 -17.92 4.80
C LEU A 35 3.35 -19.06 5.10
N GLY A 36 4.22 -18.87 6.08
CA GLY A 36 5.32 -19.81 6.35
C GLY A 36 6.54 -19.54 5.47
N ASN A 37 7.68 -20.11 5.84
CA ASN A 37 8.95 -20.00 5.09
C ASN A 37 9.41 -18.55 4.87
N ASP A 38 9.22 -17.69 5.87
CA ASP A 38 9.54 -16.26 5.80
C ASP A 38 8.77 -15.49 4.72
N GLN A 39 7.64 -16.03 4.26
CA GLN A 39 6.79 -15.38 3.27
C GLN A 39 5.52 -14.83 3.92
N TYR A 40 5.12 -13.65 3.45
CA TYR A 40 3.99 -12.92 4.00
C TYR A 40 3.17 -12.30 2.88
N GLN A 41 1.87 -12.16 3.11
CA GLN A 41 0.97 -11.48 2.19
C GLN A 41 0.46 -10.20 2.85
N LEU A 42 0.68 -9.05 2.19
CA LEU A 42 0.33 -7.75 2.74
C LEU A 42 -1.19 -7.58 2.86
N LYS A 43 -1.66 -7.20 4.05
CA LYS A 43 -3.09 -7.02 4.34
C LYS A 43 -3.45 -5.60 4.77
N ASN A 44 -2.60 -4.64 4.41
CA ASN A 44 -2.86 -3.20 4.55
C ASN A 44 -2.46 -2.47 3.28
N PHE A 45 -2.92 -1.23 3.14
CA PHE A 45 -2.43 -0.33 2.10
C PHE A 45 -1.18 0.37 2.65
N PRO A 46 -0.01 0.27 1.98
CA PRO A 46 1.21 0.91 2.49
C PRO A 46 1.15 2.43 2.29
N PHE A 47 1.47 3.18 3.35
CA PHE A 47 1.45 4.64 3.29
C PHE A 47 2.73 5.24 2.72
N PHE A 48 3.89 4.68 3.05
CA PHE A 48 5.18 5.28 2.72
C PHE A 48 6.07 4.38 1.87
N PHE A 49 5.93 3.08 1.99
CA PHE A 49 6.82 2.12 1.35
C PHE A 49 6.49 1.94 -0.14
N TYR A 50 7.52 2.05 -0.99
CA TYR A 50 7.39 1.83 -2.43
C TYR A 50 7.64 0.36 -2.78
N GLY A 51 6.95 -0.12 -3.81
CA GLY A 51 7.17 -1.44 -4.37
C GLY A 51 6.27 -2.54 -3.82
N LEU A 52 5.45 -2.26 -2.83
CA LEU A 52 4.43 -3.18 -2.32
C LEU A 52 3.03 -2.59 -2.45
N SER A 53 2.09 -3.45 -2.79
CA SER A 53 0.67 -3.15 -2.77
C SER A 53 -0.10 -4.24 -2.02
N TYR A 54 -1.37 -4.01 -1.79
CA TYR A 54 -2.25 -4.94 -1.09
C TYR A 54 -2.20 -6.33 -1.74
N ASP A 55 -2.17 -7.36 -0.92
CA ASP A 55 -2.10 -8.78 -1.31
C ASP A 55 -0.79 -9.22 -1.98
N ASP A 56 0.19 -8.35 -2.16
CA ASP A 56 1.51 -8.76 -2.62
C ASP A 56 2.13 -9.75 -1.64
N ILE A 57 2.85 -10.74 -2.18
CA ILE A 57 3.61 -11.70 -1.39
C ILE A 57 5.07 -11.24 -1.36
N PHE A 58 5.64 -11.22 -0.18
CA PHE A 58 7.02 -10.78 0.03
C PHE A 58 7.72 -11.62 1.08
N GLU A 59 9.04 -11.57 1.07
CA GLU A 59 9.89 -12.18 2.08
C GLU A 59 10.19 -11.15 3.17
N ALA A 60 10.15 -11.58 4.42
CA ALA A 60 10.59 -10.78 5.55
C ALA A 60 11.29 -11.66 6.57
N LYS A 61 12.32 -11.14 7.20
CA LYS A 61 13.18 -11.88 8.15
C LYS A 61 13.48 -11.02 9.37
N PRO A 62 13.83 -11.66 10.51
CA PRO A 62 14.30 -10.91 11.67
C PRO A 62 15.44 -9.96 11.29
N SER A 63 15.40 -8.76 11.87
CA SER A 63 16.44 -7.76 11.62
C SER A 63 17.75 -8.14 12.29
N THR A 64 18.85 -8.00 11.56
CA THR A 64 20.21 -8.13 12.14
C THR A 64 20.66 -6.82 12.80
N GLU A 65 20.06 -5.69 12.40
CA GLU A 65 20.36 -4.36 12.95
C GLU A 65 19.58 -4.09 14.24
N TYR A 66 18.32 -4.56 14.31
CA TYR A 66 17.43 -4.35 15.46
C TYR A 66 17.09 -5.71 16.08
N GLU A 67 18.08 -6.32 16.74
CA GLU A 67 17.97 -7.69 17.28
C GLU A 67 16.86 -7.87 18.32
N ASP A 68 16.51 -6.80 19.04
CA ASP A 68 15.45 -6.83 20.07
C ASP A 68 14.03 -6.71 19.49
N ASP A 69 13.91 -6.41 18.20
CA ASP A 69 12.60 -6.30 17.56
C ASP A 69 12.16 -7.67 17.06
N PRO A 70 11.06 -8.23 17.59
CA PRO A 70 10.56 -9.54 17.16
C PRO A 70 9.87 -9.53 15.80
N ARG A 71 9.57 -8.34 15.24
CA ARG A 71 8.87 -8.23 13.96
C ARG A 71 9.82 -8.56 12.81
N PRO A 72 9.37 -9.31 11.78
CA PRO A 72 10.18 -9.51 10.58
C PRO A 72 10.21 -8.25 9.72
N TYR A 73 11.37 -8.01 9.12
CA TYR A 73 11.64 -6.86 8.25
C TYR A 73 11.63 -7.29 6.79
N PHE A 74 10.98 -6.51 5.95
CA PHE A 74 10.92 -6.74 4.51
C PHE A 74 12.32 -6.91 3.90
N THR A 75 12.47 -7.91 3.03
CA THR A 75 13.71 -8.15 2.27
C THR A 75 13.51 -8.05 0.76
N ARG A 76 12.46 -8.65 0.22
CA ARG A 76 12.21 -8.63 -1.23
C ARG A 76 10.77 -9.01 -1.56
N VAL A 77 10.30 -8.58 -2.73
CA VAL A 77 9.02 -8.99 -3.28
C VAL A 77 9.16 -10.39 -3.89
N ILE A 78 8.19 -11.26 -3.63
CA ILE A 78 8.11 -12.61 -4.21
C ILE A 78 7.12 -12.60 -5.38
N GLU A 79 5.91 -12.08 -5.19
CA GLU A 79 4.86 -12.11 -6.18
C GLU A 79 3.96 -10.88 -6.07
N LYS A 80 3.76 -10.18 -7.16
CA LYS A 80 2.84 -9.06 -7.24
C LYS A 80 1.41 -9.57 -7.40
N SER A 81 0.49 -8.99 -6.65
CA SER A 81 -0.93 -9.39 -6.65
C SER A 81 -1.72 -8.84 -7.84
N GLY A 82 -1.22 -7.76 -8.43
CA GLY A 82 -1.97 -7.00 -9.43
C GLY A 82 -2.70 -5.80 -8.85
N HIS A 83 -2.82 -5.70 -7.52
CA HIS A 83 -3.26 -4.46 -6.89
C HIS A 83 -2.22 -3.37 -7.09
N ARG A 84 -2.65 -2.13 -7.23
CA ARG A 84 -1.76 -0.98 -7.43
C ARG A 84 -2.06 0.09 -6.41
N THR A 85 -1.04 0.79 -5.99
CA THR A 85 -1.11 1.80 -4.94
C THR A 85 -0.83 3.18 -5.52
N VAL A 86 -1.74 4.12 -5.27
CA VAL A 86 -1.59 5.53 -5.65
C VAL A 86 -1.75 6.37 -4.38
N ARG A 87 -0.87 7.34 -4.21
CA ARG A 87 -0.96 8.30 -3.10
C ARG A 87 -1.45 9.62 -3.61
N ILE A 88 -2.42 10.21 -2.90
CA ILE A 88 -2.99 11.51 -3.25
C ILE A 88 -2.91 12.44 -2.06
N PHE A 89 -2.64 13.72 -2.37
CA PHE A 89 -2.67 14.81 -1.40
C PHE A 89 -3.76 15.77 -1.81
N LEU A 90 -4.72 15.98 -0.92
CA LEU A 90 -5.86 16.87 -1.15
C LEU A 90 -5.52 18.29 -0.73
N LYS A 91 -6.07 19.27 -1.43
CA LYS A 91 -5.94 20.70 -1.08
C LYS A 91 -6.67 21.04 0.20
N ASN A 92 -7.81 20.43 0.43
CA ASN A 92 -8.66 20.68 1.56
C ASN A 92 -8.94 19.39 2.32
N SER A 93 -9.14 19.52 3.63
CA SER A 93 -9.56 18.40 4.47
C SER A 93 -10.88 17.83 3.98
N ILE A 94 -11.03 16.50 4.05
CA ILE A 94 -12.29 15.83 3.76
C ILE A 94 -13.44 16.29 4.67
N GLN A 95 -13.11 16.86 5.83
CA GLN A 95 -14.12 17.41 6.75
C GLN A 95 -14.70 18.72 6.22
N ASP A 96 -13.94 19.46 5.43
CA ASP A 96 -14.28 20.82 4.97
C ASP A 96 -14.65 20.89 3.50
N SER A 97 -14.52 19.80 2.74
CA SER A 97 -14.71 19.81 1.28
C SER A 97 -15.66 18.70 0.84
N ASP A 98 -16.80 19.07 0.30
CA ASP A 98 -17.73 18.12 -0.33
C ASP A 98 -17.12 17.49 -1.57
N GLU A 99 -16.35 18.26 -2.34
CA GLU A 99 -15.68 17.79 -3.55
C GLU A 99 -14.64 16.71 -3.23
N ALA A 100 -13.92 16.88 -2.12
CA ALA A 100 -12.95 15.87 -1.67
C ALA A 100 -13.67 14.56 -1.31
N ARG A 101 -14.77 14.64 -0.56
CA ARG A 101 -15.58 13.47 -0.22
C ARG A 101 -16.16 12.80 -1.47
N GLN A 102 -16.64 13.60 -2.43
CA GLN A 102 -17.17 13.08 -3.70
C GLN A 102 -16.11 12.35 -4.52
N LEU A 103 -14.87 12.85 -4.54
CA LEU A 103 -13.76 12.15 -5.19
C LEU A 103 -13.57 10.75 -4.59
N LEU A 104 -13.52 10.67 -3.27
CA LEU A 104 -13.35 9.38 -2.59
C LEU A 104 -14.53 8.43 -2.86
N ASP A 105 -15.77 8.96 -2.88
CA ASP A 105 -16.95 8.17 -3.20
C ASP A 105 -16.91 7.65 -4.65
N ARG A 106 -16.45 8.47 -5.59
CA ARG A 106 -16.30 8.06 -7.00
C ARG A 106 -15.21 7.00 -7.18
N LEU A 107 -14.10 7.13 -6.46
CA LEU A 107 -13.05 6.10 -6.47
C LEU A 107 -13.58 4.77 -5.94
N LYS A 108 -14.35 4.82 -4.86
CA LYS A 108 -14.99 3.63 -4.31
C LYS A 108 -15.99 3.00 -5.29
N ALA A 109 -16.73 3.81 -6.04
CA ALA A 109 -17.68 3.35 -7.04
C ALA A 109 -17.01 2.62 -8.21
N VAL A 110 -15.74 2.88 -8.49
CA VAL A 110 -14.95 2.16 -9.50
C VAL A 110 -14.05 1.09 -8.86
N ASN A 111 -14.43 0.60 -7.69
CA ASN A 111 -13.77 -0.49 -6.96
C ASN A 111 -12.36 -0.18 -6.45
N CYS A 112 -12.10 1.08 -6.12
CA CYS A 112 -10.87 1.46 -5.43
C CYS A 112 -11.13 1.52 -3.93
N GLY A 113 -10.23 0.92 -3.14
CA GLY A 113 -10.20 1.13 -1.70
C GLY A 113 -9.35 2.35 -1.37
N TYR A 114 -9.50 2.90 -0.20
CA TYR A 114 -8.63 3.98 0.26
C TYR A 114 -8.52 4.00 1.78
N GLU A 115 -7.41 4.55 2.27
CA GLU A 115 -7.20 4.85 3.68
C GLU A 115 -6.56 6.22 3.81
N GLY A 116 -6.97 6.96 4.85
CA GLY A 116 -6.41 8.26 5.15
C GLY A 116 -5.35 8.19 6.25
N ASN A 117 -4.29 8.96 6.08
CA ASN A 117 -3.31 9.25 7.11
C ASN A 117 -3.38 10.75 7.40
N GLY A 118 -4.22 11.12 8.37
CA GLY A 118 -4.59 12.51 8.57
C GLY A 118 -5.80 12.90 7.72
N ARG A 119 -5.91 14.19 7.37
CA ARG A 119 -7.12 14.73 6.74
C ARG A 119 -6.99 14.99 5.25
N THR A 120 -5.77 15.01 4.74
CA THR A 120 -5.47 15.40 3.35
C THR A 120 -4.63 14.38 2.60
N PHE A 121 -3.99 13.45 3.29
CA PHE A 121 -3.18 12.40 2.66
C PHE A 121 -3.96 11.09 2.63
N PHE A 122 -4.10 10.51 1.43
CA PHE A 122 -4.81 9.26 1.22
C PHE A 122 -4.01 8.31 0.35
N VAL A 123 -4.09 7.04 0.70
CA VAL A 123 -3.59 5.95 -0.14
C VAL A 123 -4.78 5.31 -0.81
N VAL A 124 -4.72 5.20 -2.13
CA VAL A 124 -5.76 4.59 -2.95
C VAL A 124 -5.26 3.26 -3.47
N ASN A 125 -6.03 2.20 -3.23
CA ASN A 125 -5.74 0.86 -3.74
C ASN A 125 -6.62 0.57 -4.95
N ILE A 126 -6.01 0.34 -6.09
CA ILE A 126 -6.69 0.00 -7.34
C ILE A 126 -6.62 -1.51 -7.51
N GLN A 127 -7.78 -2.17 -7.50
CA GLN A 127 -7.88 -3.62 -7.61
C GLN A 127 -7.49 -4.11 -9.02
N PRO A 128 -7.02 -5.37 -9.17
CA PRO A 128 -6.52 -5.89 -10.46
C PRO A 128 -7.54 -5.82 -11.61
N HIS A 129 -8.82 -6.00 -11.31
CA HIS A 129 -9.89 -6.00 -12.31
C HIS A 129 -10.62 -4.65 -12.41
N CYS A 130 -10.12 -3.63 -11.74
CA CYS A 130 -10.61 -2.27 -11.84
C CYS A 130 -10.09 -1.62 -13.11
N ASP A 131 -10.88 -0.71 -13.68
CA ASP A 131 -10.42 0.14 -14.77
C ASP A 131 -9.40 1.16 -14.23
N PHE A 132 -8.13 0.87 -14.42
CA PHE A 132 -7.03 1.70 -13.94
C PHE A 132 -7.10 3.11 -14.52
N GLU A 133 -7.35 3.24 -15.83
CA GLU A 133 -7.42 4.56 -16.48
C GLU A 133 -8.58 5.38 -15.92
N ALA A 134 -9.74 4.76 -15.66
CA ALA A 134 -10.87 5.46 -15.07
C ALA A 134 -10.52 6.01 -13.68
N ALA A 135 -9.84 5.23 -12.86
CA ALA A 135 -9.40 5.66 -11.52
C ALA A 135 -8.41 6.83 -11.62
N ILE A 136 -7.41 6.73 -12.49
CA ILE A 136 -6.42 7.79 -12.67
C ILE A 136 -7.06 9.06 -13.22
N ASN A 137 -8.00 8.94 -14.17
CA ASN A 137 -8.72 10.09 -14.72
C ASN A 137 -9.53 10.82 -13.64
N LEU A 138 -10.15 10.11 -12.72
CA LEU A 138 -10.85 10.74 -11.59
C LEU A 138 -9.90 11.57 -10.73
N ILE A 139 -8.70 11.06 -10.49
CA ILE A 139 -7.68 11.74 -9.69
C ILE A 139 -7.14 12.96 -10.44
N GLU A 140 -6.73 12.78 -11.70
CA GLU A 140 -6.13 13.84 -12.50
C GLU A 140 -7.10 15.00 -12.81
N ASN A 141 -8.37 14.69 -13.00
CA ASN A 141 -9.39 15.69 -13.32
C ASN A 141 -10.01 16.35 -12.08
N SER A 142 -9.62 15.92 -10.88
CA SER A 142 -10.13 16.52 -9.66
C SER A 142 -9.39 17.81 -9.34
N THR A 143 -10.14 18.89 -9.10
CA THR A 143 -9.58 20.17 -8.66
C THR A 143 -9.11 20.11 -7.19
N GLU A 144 -9.51 19.08 -6.45
CA GLU A 144 -9.15 18.90 -5.04
C GLU A 144 -7.81 18.19 -4.84
N VAL A 145 -7.28 17.53 -5.86
CA VAL A 145 -5.99 16.86 -5.78
C VAL A 145 -4.89 17.87 -6.05
N GLU A 146 -4.07 18.12 -5.03
CA GLU A 146 -2.91 18.99 -5.17
C GLU A 146 -1.74 18.25 -5.83
N MET A 147 -1.54 16.99 -5.43
CA MET A 147 -0.45 16.16 -5.94
C MET A 147 -0.84 14.70 -5.83
N TRP A 148 -0.36 13.89 -6.78
CA TRP A 148 -0.50 12.43 -6.68
C TRP A 148 0.74 11.75 -7.24
N ALA A 149 0.97 10.51 -6.80
CA ALA A 149 2.10 9.72 -7.25
C ALA A 149 1.77 8.23 -7.22
N MET A 150 2.33 7.49 -8.18
CA MET A 150 2.33 6.04 -8.12
C MET A 150 3.29 5.59 -7.02
N ALA A 151 2.78 4.84 -6.07
CA ALA A 151 3.59 4.28 -4.98
C ALA A 151 4.04 2.86 -5.28
N ASP A 152 3.44 2.23 -6.28
CA ASP A 152 3.82 0.91 -6.77
C ASP A 152 4.24 1.07 -8.23
N PRO A 153 5.54 1.25 -8.49
CA PRO A 153 6.02 1.45 -9.85
C PRO A 153 5.66 0.25 -10.72
N VAL A 154 5.18 0.54 -11.91
CA VAL A 154 4.97 -0.48 -12.94
C VAL A 154 6.34 -1.06 -13.26
N ASP A 155 6.45 -2.38 -13.23
CA ASP A 155 7.65 -3.06 -13.68
C ASP A 155 7.88 -2.69 -15.15
N GLU A 156 8.83 -1.79 -15.38
CA GLU A 156 9.23 -1.38 -16.73
C GLU A 156 9.88 -2.54 -17.51
N ASP A 157 10.22 -3.60 -16.80
CA ASP A 157 10.89 -4.79 -17.35
C ASP A 157 9.93 -5.83 -17.95
N THR A 158 8.63 -5.57 -17.94
CA THR A 158 7.64 -6.47 -18.55
C THR A 158 7.25 -6.07 -19.97
N ASN A 159 8.20 -5.62 -20.74
CA ASN A 159 8.00 -5.44 -22.18
C ASN A 159 8.45 -6.70 -22.95
#